data_937af914a0db58daec82d54948483944
#
_entry.id   937af914a0db58daec82d54948483944
#
_cell.length_a   1.000
_cell.length_b   1.000
_cell.length_c   1.000
_cell.angle_alpha   90.00
_cell.angle_beta   90.00
_cell.angle_gamma   90.00
#
_symmetry.space_group_name_H-M   'P 1'
#
loop_
_entity.id
_entity.type
_entity.pdbx_description
1 polymer ?
#
loop_
_entity_poly.entity_id
_entity_poly.type
_entity_poly.pdbx_seq_one_letter_code
_entity_poly.pdbx_strand_id
1 'polypeptide(L)'
;MTSLPSILLAEDDENDVFFLERAFKAAGIENPLYITRDGQEAIDCLGGEGKYSDRNQYPVPCLVILDLKMPRKTGMDVLEWKRVQPIVHCLPAIVLSSSAHRHDIERAYRLGANAFVVKPPSVEARIDLARVIKSFWLEFNNPPLACTEGIEEAIKLHTAVEIPRMFL
;
A
#
# COMPACT_ATOMS: atom_id res chain seq x y z
N MET A 1 9.40 -7.85 -21.31
CA MET A 1 8.87 -8.55 -20.11
C MET A 1 8.28 -7.50 -19.20
N THR A 2 7.01 -7.55 -18.95
CA THR A 2 6.37 -6.69 -17.96
C THR A 2 6.86 -7.13 -16.58
N SER A 3 7.55 -6.24 -15.86
CA SER A 3 7.95 -6.50 -14.47
C SER A 3 6.69 -6.65 -13.61
N LEU A 4 6.74 -7.54 -12.59
CA LEU A 4 5.66 -7.65 -11.63
C LEU A 4 5.44 -6.30 -10.93
N PRO A 5 4.20 -5.90 -10.68
CA PRO A 5 3.91 -4.66 -9.98
C PRO A 5 4.46 -4.69 -8.55
N SER A 6 4.96 -3.57 -8.07
CA SER A 6 5.58 -3.46 -6.75
C SER A 6 4.57 -3.38 -5.61
N ILE A 7 5.01 -3.72 -4.41
CA ILE A 7 4.30 -3.56 -3.14
C ILE A 7 5.06 -2.53 -2.31
N LEU A 8 4.36 -1.58 -1.68
CA LEU A 8 4.93 -0.69 -0.68
C LEU A 8 4.63 -1.22 0.72
N LEU A 9 5.67 -1.41 1.53
CA LEU A 9 5.58 -1.68 2.96
C LEU A 9 6.11 -0.47 3.73
N ALA A 10 5.27 0.15 4.54
CA ALA A 10 5.66 1.19 5.49
C ALA A 10 5.68 0.60 6.91
N GLU A 11 6.87 0.42 7.45
CA GLU A 11 7.14 -0.27 8.72
C GLU A 11 8.50 0.20 9.27
N ASP A 12 8.54 0.69 10.49
CA ASP A 12 9.78 1.16 11.11
C ASP A 12 10.52 0.07 11.90
N ASP A 13 9.82 -0.97 12.36
CA ASP A 13 10.44 -2.09 13.09
C ASP A 13 11.13 -3.07 12.13
N GLU A 14 12.46 -3.17 12.23
CA GLU A 14 13.27 -4.05 11.37
C GLU A 14 12.92 -5.52 11.52
N ASN A 15 12.50 -5.97 12.72
CA ASN A 15 12.11 -7.36 12.94
C ASN A 15 10.78 -7.66 12.21
N ASP A 16 9.81 -6.74 12.28
CA ASP A 16 8.54 -6.93 11.58
C ASP A 16 8.75 -6.94 10.05
N VAL A 17 9.60 -6.06 9.53
CA VAL A 17 10.01 -6.10 8.12
C VAL A 17 10.64 -7.44 7.78
N PHE A 18 11.63 -7.89 8.55
CA PHE A 18 12.31 -9.17 8.31
C PHE A 18 11.36 -10.36 8.31
N PHE A 19 10.45 -10.44 9.28
CA PHE A 19 9.48 -11.53 9.34
C PHE A 19 8.48 -11.49 8.20
N LEU A 20 8.05 -10.30 7.75
CA LEU A 20 7.14 -10.17 6.62
C LEU A 20 7.83 -10.55 5.31
N GLU A 21 9.07 -10.12 5.08
CA GLU A 21 9.85 -10.53 3.90
C GLU A 21 10.01 -12.06 3.84
N ARG A 22 10.31 -12.70 4.97
CA ARG A 22 10.37 -14.16 5.04
C ARG A 22 9.04 -14.83 4.73
N ALA A 23 7.94 -14.28 5.26
CA ALA A 23 6.61 -14.79 4.99
C ALA A 23 6.23 -14.64 3.52
N PHE A 24 6.56 -13.51 2.89
CA PHE A 24 6.34 -13.27 1.46
C PHE A 24 7.12 -14.28 0.61
N LYS A 25 8.40 -14.47 0.92
CA LYS A 25 9.23 -15.47 0.24
C LYS A 25 8.67 -16.89 0.40
N ALA A 26 8.23 -17.26 1.60
CA ALA A 26 7.64 -18.58 1.86
C ALA A 26 6.29 -18.77 1.13
N ALA A 27 5.53 -17.70 0.93
CA ALA A 27 4.28 -17.71 0.16
C ALA A 27 4.51 -17.64 -1.37
N GLY A 28 5.77 -17.47 -1.82
CA GLY A 28 6.10 -17.34 -3.24
C GLY A 28 5.63 -16.01 -3.84
N ILE A 29 5.69 -14.91 -3.06
CA ILE A 29 5.49 -13.55 -3.55
C ILE A 29 6.82 -13.08 -4.15
N GLU A 30 6.84 -12.83 -5.45
CA GLU A 30 8.01 -12.37 -6.20
C GLU A 30 7.94 -10.89 -6.58
N ASN A 31 6.87 -10.21 -6.20
CA ASN A 31 6.67 -8.79 -6.44
C ASN A 31 7.77 -7.97 -5.76
N PRO A 32 8.35 -6.95 -6.43
CA PRO A 32 9.28 -6.04 -5.79
C PRO A 32 8.68 -5.40 -4.55
N LEU A 33 9.39 -5.44 -3.43
CA LEU A 33 8.96 -4.85 -2.17
C LEU A 33 9.77 -3.58 -1.90
N TYR A 34 9.09 -2.43 -1.87
CA TYR A 34 9.67 -1.16 -1.43
C TYR A 34 9.36 -0.97 0.05
N ILE A 35 10.39 -0.75 0.84
CA ILE A 35 10.29 -0.58 2.29
C ILE A 35 10.57 0.86 2.63
N THR A 36 9.65 1.49 3.37
CA THR A 36 9.80 2.82 3.95
C THR A 36 9.74 2.72 5.47
N ARG A 37 10.52 3.55 6.15
CA ARG A 37 10.74 3.44 7.61
C ARG A 37 9.90 4.40 8.43
N ASP A 38 9.14 5.27 7.78
CA ASP A 38 8.19 6.18 8.41
C ASP A 38 7.11 6.63 7.42
N GLY A 39 6.06 7.27 7.96
CA GLY A 39 4.95 7.69 7.13
C GLY A 39 5.27 8.83 6.16
N GLN A 40 6.27 9.68 6.45
CA GLN A 40 6.67 10.71 5.50
C GLN A 40 7.39 10.08 4.30
N GLU A 41 8.29 9.13 4.54
CA GLU A 41 8.94 8.40 3.45
C GLU A 41 7.94 7.61 2.59
N ALA A 42 6.89 7.05 3.22
CA ALA A 42 5.80 6.40 2.49
C ALA A 42 5.04 7.39 1.59
N ILE A 43 4.75 8.59 2.09
CA ILE A 43 4.13 9.67 1.32
C ILE A 43 5.02 10.08 0.15
N ASP A 44 6.31 10.29 0.39
CA ASP A 44 7.28 10.66 -0.66
C ASP A 44 7.37 9.57 -1.75
N CYS A 45 7.36 8.30 -1.34
CA CYS A 45 7.35 7.17 -2.27
C CYS A 45 6.08 7.14 -3.12
N LEU A 46 4.91 7.28 -2.51
CA LEU A 46 3.62 7.30 -3.21
C LEU A 46 3.48 8.55 -4.11
N GLY A 47 3.95 9.69 -3.64
CA GLY A 47 3.91 10.98 -4.37
C GLY A 47 4.93 11.09 -5.49
N GLY A 48 6.01 10.28 -5.47
CA GLY A 48 7.13 10.41 -6.40
C GLY A 48 8.02 11.59 -6.07
N GLU A 49 8.24 11.84 -4.80
CA GLU A 49 9.05 12.96 -4.34
C GLU A 49 10.48 12.51 -3.99
N GLY A 50 11.42 13.45 -4.08
CA GLY A 50 12.82 13.25 -3.71
C GLY A 50 13.46 12.07 -4.45
N LYS A 51 14.00 11.09 -3.73
CA LYS A 51 14.64 9.90 -4.31
C LYS A 51 13.69 9.01 -5.11
N TYR A 52 12.39 9.16 -4.91
CA TYR A 52 11.34 8.39 -5.58
C TYR A 52 10.78 9.07 -6.85
N SER A 53 11.40 10.16 -7.31
CA SER A 53 10.93 10.93 -8.47
C SER A 53 11.08 10.18 -9.81
N ASP A 54 12.06 9.26 -9.91
CA ASP A 54 12.18 8.41 -11.09
C ASP A 54 11.19 7.25 -11.03
N ARG A 55 10.08 7.40 -11.73
CA ARG A 55 9.00 6.39 -11.80
C ARG A 55 9.34 5.15 -12.62
N ASN A 56 10.45 5.15 -13.37
CA ASN A 56 10.97 3.94 -13.98
C ASN A 56 11.65 3.05 -12.95
N GLN A 57 12.33 3.67 -11.98
CA GLN A 57 12.96 2.98 -10.86
C GLN A 57 11.97 2.68 -9.72
N TYR A 58 11.06 3.61 -9.44
CA TYR A 58 10.07 3.53 -8.37
C TYR A 58 8.64 3.69 -8.91
N PRO A 59 8.12 2.68 -9.62
CA PRO A 59 6.76 2.73 -10.15
C PRO A 59 5.73 2.82 -9.02
N VAL A 60 4.52 3.26 -9.36
CA VAL A 60 3.39 3.27 -8.42
C VAL A 60 3.12 1.83 -7.97
N PRO A 61 3.09 1.54 -6.66
CA PRO A 61 2.83 0.20 -6.18
C PRO A 61 1.38 -0.24 -6.44
N CYS A 62 1.15 -1.55 -6.58
CA CYS A 62 -0.20 -2.09 -6.73
C CYS A 62 -0.90 -2.34 -5.39
N LEU A 63 -0.14 -2.36 -4.31
CA LEU A 63 -0.62 -2.60 -2.95
C LEU A 63 0.23 -1.82 -1.96
N VAL A 64 -0.42 -1.22 -0.97
CA VAL A 64 0.22 -0.52 0.14
C VAL A 64 -0.07 -1.28 1.43
N ILE A 65 0.96 -1.61 2.20
CA ILE A 65 0.85 -2.22 3.52
C ILE A 65 1.42 -1.22 4.53
N LEU A 66 0.62 -0.82 5.51
CA LEU A 66 0.94 0.25 6.44
C LEU A 66 0.89 -0.23 7.87
N ASP A 67 1.98 -0.03 8.64
CA ASP A 67 1.84 0.03 10.08
C ASP A 67 1.23 1.38 10.51
N LEU A 68 0.51 1.38 11.63
CA LEU A 68 -0.06 2.60 12.19
C LEU A 68 0.93 3.42 12.99
N LYS A 69 1.82 2.75 13.70
CA LYS A 69 2.74 3.38 14.65
C LYS A 69 4.12 3.56 14.04
N MET A 70 4.31 4.64 13.35
CA MET A 70 5.59 5.00 12.75
C MET A 70 6.01 6.42 13.19
N PRO A 71 7.33 6.73 13.20
CA PRO A 71 7.82 8.07 13.47
C PRO A 71 7.47 9.05 12.35
N ARG A 72 7.63 10.34 12.61
CA ARG A 72 7.39 11.50 11.73
C ARG A 72 5.92 11.62 11.32
N LYS A 73 5.41 10.66 10.54
CA LYS A 73 4.00 10.52 10.19
C LYS A 73 3.53 9.09 10.43
N THR A 74 2.33 8.97 10.96
CA THR A 74 1.69 7.69 11.27
C THR A 74 1.06 7.08 10.01
N GLY A 75 0.71 5.78 10.07
CA GLY A 75 -0.05 5.16 8.98
C GLY A 75 -1.42 5.82 8.74
N MET A 76 -2.02 6.40 9.79
CA MET A 76 -3.25 7.20 9.63
C MET A 76 -3.03 8.47 8.81
N ASP A 77 -1.90 9.16 9.04
CA ASP A 77 -1.53 10.35 8.26
C ASP A 77 -1.28 10.00 6.78
N VAL A 78 -0.69 8.83 6.51
CA VAL A 78 -0.51 8.32 5.15
C VAL A 78 -1.85 8.05 4.47
N LEU A 79 -2.79 7.40 5.15
CA LEU A 79 -4.14 7.15 4.63
C LEU A 79 -4.89 8.47 4.36
N GLU A 80 -4.81 9.43 5.28
CA GLU A 80 -5.45 10.73 5.13
C GLU A 80 -4.90 11.51 3.93
N TRP A 81 -3.55 11.53 3.78
CA TRP A 81 -2.91 12.13 2.64
C TRP A 81 -3.29 11.42 1.33
N LYS A 82 -3.21 10.08 1.30
CA LYS A 82 -3.50 9.25 0.13
C LYS A 82 -4.91 9.51 -0.40
N ARG A 83 -5.90 9.62 0.49
CA ARG A 83 -7.32 9.75 0.15
C ARG A 83 -7.64 10.93 -0.78
N VAL A 84 -6.87 12.00 -0.71
CA VAL A 84 -7.09 13.23 -1.50
C VAL A 84 -6.17 13.35 -2.71
N GLN A 85 -5.34 12.33 -2.99
CA GLN A 85 -4.44 12.35 -4.13
C GLN A 85 -5.13 11.85 -5.40
N PRO A 86 -4.97 12.53 -6.55
CA PRO A 86 -5.73 12.21 -7.76
C PRO A 86 -5.44 10.81 -8.34
N ILE A 87 -4.23 10.27 -8.12
CA ILE A 87 -3.81 8.98 -8.70
C ILE A 87 -3.81 7.88 -7.64
N VAL A 88 -3.15 8.12 -6.51
CA VAL A 88 -2.92 7.07 -5.52
C VAL A 88 -4.08 6.84 -4.56
N HIS A 89 -5.16 7.67 -4.61
CA HIS A 89 -6.34 7.46 -3.76
C HIS A 89 -7.00 6.10 -3.97
N CYS A 90 -6.96 5.56 -5.17
CA CYS A 90 -7.57 4.28 -5.53
C CYS A 90 -6.70 3.06 -5.21
N LEU A 91 -5.42 3.25 -4.82
CA LEU A 91 -4.56 2.12 -4.48
C LEU A 91 -5.08 1.36 -3.27
N PRO A 92 -5.18 0.03 -3.34
CA PRO A 92 -5.49 -0.79 -2.17
C PRO A 92 -4.49 -0.54 -1.04
N ALA A 93 -5.01 -0.34 0.16
CA ALA A 93 -4.21 -0.16 1.37
C ALA A 93 -4.67 -1.13 2.46
N ILE A 94 -3.73 -1.95 2.94
CA ILE A 94 -3.92 -2.86 4.08
C ILE A 94 -3.20 -2.24 5.28
N VAL A 95 -3.91 -2.04 6.37
CA VAL A 95 -3.28 -1.73 7.65
C VAL A 95 -2.84 -3.04 8.30
N LEU A 96 -1.58 -3.12 8.68
CA LEU A 96 -1.01 -4.25 9.41
C LEU A 96 -0.40 -3.72 10.71
N SER A 97 -1.11 -3.83 11.83
CA SER A 97 -0.76 -3.16 13.08
C SER A 97 -0.82 -4.09 14.28
N SER A 98 0.00 -3.84 15.29
CA SER A 98 -0.12 -4.48 16.60
C SER A 98 -1.32 -4.01 17.42
N SER A 99 -1.96 -2.89 17.04
CA SER A 99 -3.17 -2.39 17.70
C SER A 99 -4.40 -3.19 17.27
N ALA A 100 -5.20 -3.61 18.24
CA ALA A 100 -6.52 -4.21 18.04
C ALA A 100 -7.65 -3.30 18.55
N HIS A 101 -7.35 -2.03 18.83
CA HIS A 101 -8.34 -1.10 19.36
C HIS A 101 -9.40 -0.78 18.31
N ARG A 102 -10.66 -0.91 18.69
CA ARG A 102 -11.81 -0.66 17.81
C ARG A 102 -11.78 0.73 17.18
N HIS A 103 -11.37 1.74 17.94
CA HIS A 103 -11.24 3.10 17.43
C HIS A 103 -10.24 3.22 16.28
N ASP A 104 -9.08 2.54 16.36
CA ASP A 104 -8.08 2.54 15.30
C ASP A 104 -8.60 1.83 14.05
N ILE A 105 -9.29 0.71 14.25
CA ILE A 105 -9.91 -0.04 13.14
C ILE A 105 -10.93 0.83 12.41
N GLU A 106 -11.88 1.41 13.13
CA GLU A 106 -12.93 2.25 12.54
C GLU A 106 -12.35 3.51 11.86
N ARG A 107 -11.31 4.11 12.45
CA ARG A 107 -10.65 5.28 11.88
C ARG A 107 -9.92 4.92 10.58
N ALA A 108 -9.19 3.80 10.54
CA ALA A 108 -8.49 3.35 9.35
C ALA A 108 -9.44 3.15 8.16
N TYR A 109 -10.57 2.47 8.37
CA TYR A 109 -11.58 2.29 7.33
C TYR A 109 -12.20 3.62 6.86
N ARG A 110 -12.49 4.55 7.77
CA ARG A 110 -12.97 5.91 7.42
C ARG A 110 -11.95 6.69 6.59
N LEU A 111 -10.67 6.45 6.80
CA LEU A 111 -9.59 7.06 6.02
C LEU A 111 -9.27 6.33 4.72
N GLY A 112 -10.00 5.27 4.38
CA GLY A 112 -9.90 4.58 3.11
C GLY A 112 -8.98 3.36 3.11
N ALA A 113 -8.71 2.75 4.27
CA ALA A 113 -8.11 1.42 4.29
C ALA A 113 -9.08 0.38 3.71
N ASN A 114 -8.56 -0.54 2.93
CA ASN A 114 -9.32 -1.64 2.33
C ASN A 114 -9.39 -2.88 3.23
N ALA A 115 -8.41 -3.02 4.11
CA ALA A 115 -8.37 -4.06 5.13
C ALA A 115 -7.59 -3.58 6.35
N PHE A 116 -7.95 -4.13 7.51
CA PHE A 116 -7.22 -3.94 8.76
C PHE A 116 -6.89 -5.32 9.34
N VAL A 117 -5.61 -5.59 9.53
CA VAL A 117 -5.11 -6.86 10.05
C VAL A 117 -4.29 -6.60 11.30
N VAL A 118 -4.60 -7.31 12.37
CA VAL A 118 -3.73 -7.34 13.55
C VAL A 118 -2.53 -8.22 13.25
N LYS A 119 -1.32 -7.73 13.50
CA LYS A 119 -0.07 -8.45 13.22
C LYS A 119 -0.11 -9.84 13.84
N PRO A 120 -0.01 -10.92 13.04
CA PRO A 120 -0.02 -12.27 13.57
C PRO A 120 1.20 -12.53 14.47
N PRO A 121 1.03 -13.20 15.63
CA PRO A 121 2.11 -13.39 16.59
C PRO A 121 3.10 -14.49 16.17
N SER A 122 2.67 -15.48 15.39
CA SER A 122 3.53 -16.61 15.00
C SER A 122 4.03 -16.47 13.56
N VAL A 123 5.14 -17.16 13.27
CA VAL A 123 5.71 -17.22 11.91
C VAL A 123 4.73 -17.89 10.95
N GLU A 124 4.09 -18.97 11.35
CA GLU A 124 3.12 -19.73 10.56
C GLU A 124 1.93 -18.85 10.17
N ALA A 125 1.37 -18.12 11.13
CA ALA A 125 0.24 -17.23 10.88
C ALA A 125 0.62 -16.04 9.97
N ARG A 126 1.88 -15.57 10.02
CA ARG A 126 2.39 -14.56 9.09
C ARG A 126 2.53 -15.12 7.66
N ILE A 127 2.94 -16.37 7.52
CA ILE A 127 2.99 -17.05 6.21
C ILE A 127 1.58 -17.25 5.65
N ASP A 128 0.62 -17.62 6.48
CA ASP A 128 -0.78 -17.77 6.06
C ASP A 128 -1.37 -16.43 5.62
N LEU A 129 -1.09 -15.35 6.35
CA LEU A 129 -1.44 -13.99 5.92
C LEU A 129 -0.82 -13.64 4.57
N ALA A 130 0.46 -13.94 4.37
CA ALA A 130 1.14 -13.71 3.09
C ALA A 130 0.50 -14.49 1.93
N ARG A 131 0.07 -15.74 2.16
CA ARG A 131 -0.69 -16.54 1.17
C ARG A 131 -2.02 -15.88 0.80
N VAL A 132 -2.74 -15.36 1.79
CA VAL A 132 -4.00 -14.63 1.56
C VAL A 132 -3.75 -13.33 0.77
N ILE A 133 -2.71 -12.57 1.13
CA ILE A 133 -2.31 -11.37 0.39
C ILE A 133 -2.00 -11.71 -1.06
N LYS A 134 -1.20 -12.75 -1.30
CA LYS A 134 -0.86 -13.22 -2.64
C LYS A 134 -2.12 -13.57 -3.43
N SER A 135 -2.91 -14.49 -2.89
CA SER A 135 -4.08 -15.04 -3.57
C SER A 135 -5.09 -13.95 -3.90
N PHE A 136 -5.45 -13.09 -2.95
CA PHE A 136 -6.48 -12.10 -3.20
C PHE A 136 -5.95 -10.84 -3.90
N TRP A 137 -4.93 -10.19 -3.33
CA TRP A 137 -4.51 -8.86 -3.79
C TRP A 137 -3.60 -8.88 -5.02
N LEU A 138 -2.83 -9.94 -5.22
CA LEU A 138 -1.84 -10.00 -6.31
C LEU A 138 -2.28 -10.90 -7.47
N GLU A 139 -3.16 -11.89 -7.23
CA GLU A 139 -3.61 -12.83 -8.27
C GLU A 139 -5.05 -12.58 -8.72
N PHE A 140 -6.01 -12.38 -7.79
CA PHE A 140 -7.41 -12.19 -8.15
C PHE A 140 -7.82 -10.73 -8.33
N ASN A 141 -7.27 -9.83 -7.52
CA ASN A 141 -7.60 -8.41 -7.61
C ASN A 141 -6.98 -7.77 -8.86
N ASN A 142 -7.75 -6.95 -9.55
CA ASN A 142 -7.23 -6.13 -10.65
C ASN A 142 -6.75 -4.79 -10.08
N PRO A 143 -5.43 -4.52 -10.11
CA PRO A 143 -4.90 -3.27 -9.58
C PRO A 143 -5.31 -2.07 -10.44
N PRO A 144 -5.28 -0.85 -9.88
CA PRO A 144 -5.52 0.37 -10.64
C PRO A 144 -4.56 0.56 -11.81
N LEU A 145 -5.03 1.21 -12.86
CA LEU A 145 -4.29 1.43 -14.11
C LEU A 145 -2.91 2.08 -13.90
N ALA A 146 -2.79 3.00 -12.94
CA ALA A 146 -1.53 3.65 -12.61
C ALA A 146 -0.40 2.69 -12.22
N CYS A 147 -0.75 1.49 -11.73
CA CYS A 147 0.21 0.47 -11.34
C CYS A 147 0.65 -0.41 -12.52
N THR A 148 -0.18 -0.53 -13.55
CA THR A 148 0.02 -1.47 -14.67
C THR A 148 0.44 -0.79 -15.96
N GLU A 149 -0.12 0.36 -16.29
CA GLU A 149 0.10 1.07 -17.55
C GLU A 149 0.80 2.42 -17.35
N GLY A 150 1.06 2.79 -16.09
CA GLY A 150 1.76 4.00 -15.73
C GLY A 150 0.87 5.21 -15.50
N ILE A 151 1.48 6.24 -14.93
CA ILE A 151 0.79 7.45 -14.46
C ILE A 151 0.18 8.26 -15.62
N GLU A 152 0.88 8.32 -16.75
CA GLU A 152 0.41 9.13 -17.91
C GLU A 152 -0.91 8.62 -18.45
N GLU A 153 -1.08 7.30 -18.58
CA GLU A 153 -2.32 6.71 -19.04
C GLU A 153 -3.45 6.85 -18.02
N ALA A 154 -3.12 6.67 -16.72
CA ALA A 154 -4.07 6.90 -15.64
C ALA A 154 -4.57 8.36 -15.59
N ILE A 155 -3.70 9.35 -15.84
CA ILE A 155 -4.07 10.76 -15.91
C ILE A 155 -5.01 11.01 -17.10
N LYS A 156 -4.71 10.47 -18.29
CA LYS A 156 -5.56 10.61 -19.47
C LYS A 156 -6.97 10.07 -19.21
N LEU A 157 -7.07 8.90 -18.59
CA LEU A 157 -8.37 8.31 -18.25
C LEU A 157 -9.12 9.14 -17.21
N HIS A 158 -8.43 9.65 -16.20
CA HIS A 158 -9.03 10.49 -15.16
C HIS A 158 -9.55 11.81 -15.69
N THR A 159 -8.85 12.43 -16.65
CA THR A 159 -9.28 13.67 -17.31
C THR A 159 -10.38 13.44 -18.36
N ALA A 160 -10.49 12.24 -18.92
CA ALA A 160 -11.53 11.88 -19.88
C ALA A 160 -12.88 11.55 -19.22
N VAL A 161 -12.89 11.20 -17.93
CA VAL A 161 -14.12 10.98 -17.16
C VAL A 161 -14.58 12.33 -16.61
N GLU A 162 -15.42 13.06 -17.37
CA GLU A 162 -16.19 14.16 -16.80
C GLU A 162 -17.09 13.62 -15.69
N ILE A 163 -16.73 13.91 -14.44
CA ILE A 163 -17.63 13.68 -13.31
C ILE A 163 -18.82 14.61 -13.51
N PRO A 164 -20.04 14.09 -13.69
CA PRO A 164 -21.20 14.96 -13.78
C PRO A 164 -21.27 15.82 -12.51
N ARG A 165 -21.38 17.13 -12.65
CA ARG A 165 -21.49 18.11 -11.54
C ARG A 165 -22.76 17.94 -10.68
N MET A 166 -23.31 16.75 -10.60
CA MET A 166 -24.57 16.47 -9.89
C MET A 166 -24.40 16.01 -8.45
N PHE A 167 -23.18 16.01 -7.91
CA PHE A 167 -22.92 15.60 -6.51
C PHE A 167 -21.98 16.57 -5.77
N LEU A 168 -22.12 17.86 -6.00
CA LEU A 168 -21.57 18.91 -5.12
C LEU A 168 -22.70 19.58 -4.34
#